data_8902f1beb16c47f979f59be26881a059
#
_entry.id   8902f1beb16c47f979f59be26881a059
#
_cell.length_a   1.000
_cell.length_b   1.000
_cell.length_c   1.000
_cell.angle_alpha   90.00
_cell.angle_beta   90.00
_cell.angle_gamma   90.00
#
_symmetry.space_group_name_H-M   'P 1'
#
loop_
_entity.id
_entity.type
_entity.pdbx_description
1 polymer ?
#
loop_
_entity_poly.entity_id
_entity_poly.type
_entity_poly.pdbx_seq_one_letter_code
_entity_poly.pdbx_strand_id
1 'polypeptide(L)'
;THGELMSYYTNDIDAIRELLHQSITQLIISCISLVGIVAMMLILSVSLFAIVVVMGFVVFFTVKFIGKKSGKNFARQQKAVASVNGYIEEMMAGQKVVKAFNHEEESMKAFDVLNIEFCSAATKANTYANIMGPIMNNLSHIFYSITTTLGVLGLVTSGSVLIAFLQYIRQFAERISQISQQFNFVLLALAGA
;
A
#
# COMPACT_ATOMS: atom_id res chain seq x y z
N THR A 1 -33.03 11.59 0.40
CA THR A 1 -34.15 10.68 0.01
C THR A 1 -34.06 9.37 0.79
N HIS A 2 -35.19 8.61 0.90
CA HIS A 2 -35.23 7.31 1.60
C HIS A 2 -34.21 6.31 1.00
N GLY A 3 -33.91 6.41 -0.29
CA GLY A 3 -32.89 5.60 -0.98
C GLY A 3 -31.44 5.95 -0.60
N GLU A 4 -31.14 7.21 -0.38
CA GLU A 4 -29.81 7.64 0.11
C GLU A 4 -29.54 7.16 1.53
N LEU A 5 -30.52 7.28 2.42
CA LEU A 5 -30.46 6.73 3.77
C LEU A 5 -30.24 5.21 3.77
N MET A 6 -30.92 4.49 2.89
CA MET A 6 -30.76 3.03 2.78
C MET A 6 -29.39 2.65 2.20
N SER A 7 -28.83 3.45 1.27
CA SER A 7 -27.47 3.28 0.73
C SER A 7 -26.39 3.48 1.82
N TYR A 8 -26.56 4.50 2.66
CA TYR A 8 -25.67 4.71 3.83
C TYR A 8 -25.71 3.54 4.81
N TYR A 9 -26.92 3.00 5.08
CA TYR A 9 -27.06 1.90 6.04
C TYR A 9 -26.62 0.53 5.50
N THR A 10 -26.60 0.31 4.20
CA THR A 10 -26.21 -0.98 3.62
C THR A 10 -24.78 -0.98 3.07
N ASN A 11 -24.42 -0.04 2.21
CA ASN A 11 -23.12 -0.04 1.54
C ASN A 11 -21.99 0.52 2.41
N ASP A 12 -22.24 1.61 3.16
CA ASP A 12 -21.18 2.23 3.94
C ASP A 12 -20.89 1.45 5.22
N ILE A 13 -21.91 0.87 5.83
CA ILE A 13 -21.73 -0.02 7.00
C ILE A 13 -21.00 -1.30 6.61
N ASP A 14 -21.34 -1.91 5.48
CA ASP A 14 -20.63 -3.11 5.03
C ASP A 14 -19.20 -2.82 4.60
N ALA A 15 -18.93 -1.70 3.96
CA ALA A 15 -17.58 -1.24 3.64
C ALA A 15 -16.76 -0.95 4.92
N ILE A 16 -17.32 -0.27 5.90
CA ILE A 16 -16.68 -0.01 7.21
C ILE A 16 -16.46 -1.32 7.97
N ARG A 17 -17.42 -2.24 7.95
CA ARG A 17 -17.32 -3.55 8.60
C ARG A 17 -16.19 -4.38 7.97
N GLU A 18 -16.09 -4.43 6.66
CA GLU A 18 -15.04 -5.15 5.94
C GLU A 18 -13.67 -4.52 6.21
N LEU A 19 -13.57 -3.19 6.19
CA LEU A 19 -12.38 -2.42 6.56
C LEU A 19 -11.92 -2.74 7.98
N LEU A 20 -12.83 -2.66 8.95
CA LEU A 20 -12.52 -2.90 10.36
C LEU A 20 -12.13 -4.36 10.59
N HIS A 21 -12.91 -5.30 10.04
CA HIS A 21 -12.68 -6.72 10.29
C HIS A 21 -11.39 -7.23 9.64
N GLN A 22 -11.12 -6.84 8.40
CA GLN A 22 -9.97 -7.36 7.66
C GLN A 22 -8.68 -6.59 8.01
N SER A 23 -8.72 -5.26 8.04
CA SER A 23 -7.51 -4.44 8.26
C SER A 23 -7.04 -4.46 9.71
N ILE A 24 -7.94 -4.32 10.69
CA ILE A 24 -7.55 -4.31 12.10
C ILE A 24 -7.09 -5.70 12.54
N THR A 25 -7.83 -6.74 12.17
CA THR A 25 -7.46 -8.12 12.50
C THR A 25 -6.09 -8.46 11.92
N GLN A 26 -5.84 -8.12 10.66
CA GLN A 26 -4.56 -8.36 9.99
C GLN A 26 -3.41 -7.56 10.61
N LEU A 27 -3.66 -6.32 11.04
CA LEU A 27 -2.67 -5.52 11.76
C LEU A 27 -2.29 -6.14 13.09
N ILE A 28 -3.28 -6.56 13.89
CA ILE A 28 -3.04 -7.22 15.19
C ILE A 28 -2.23 -8.50 15.00
N ILE A 29 -2.65 -9.37 14.08
CA ILE A 29 -1.94 -10.62 13.78
C ILE A 29 -0.51 -10.33 13.32
N SER A 30 -0.30 -9.35 12.45
CA SER A 30 1.02 -9.00 11.94
C SER A 30 1.93 -8.43 13.03
N CYS A 31 1.41 -7.60 13.93
CA CYS A 31 2.17 -7.06 15.07
C CYS A 31 2.56 -8.15 16.06
N ILE A 32 1.62 -9.03 16.46
CA ILE A 32 1.90 -10.14 17.37
C ILE A 32 2.93 -11.10 16.74
N SER A 33 2.74 -11.44 15.46
CA SER A 33 3.68 -12.31 14.74
C SER A 33 5.06 -11.68 14.63
N LEU A 34 5.15 -10.37 14.38
CA LEU A 34 6.44 -9.66 14.29
C LEU A 34 7.20 -9.71 15.62
N VAL A 35 6.51 -9.49 16.73
CA VAL A 35 7.12 -9.61 18.09
C VAL A 35 7.61 -11.03 18.33
N GLY A 36 6.82 -12.04 17.98
CA GLY A 36 7.22 -13.46 18.12
C GLY A 36 8.43 -13.81 17.25
N ILE A 37 8.46 -13.35 16.00
CA ILE A 37 9.59 -13.55 15.08
C ILE A 37 10.87 -12.92 15.65
N VAL A 38 10.81 -11.67 16.11
CA VAL A 38 11.95 -10.96 16.70
C VAL A 38 12.46 -11.68 17.95
N ALA A 39 11.56 -12.12 18.82
CA ALA A 39 11.94 -12.87 20.03
C ALA A 39 12.65 -14.20 19.67
N MET A 40 12.12 -14.95 18.72
CA MET A 40 12.73 -16.21 18.27
C MET A 40 14.10 -15.99 17.61
N MET A 41 14.25 -14.92 16.82
CA MET A 41 15.53 -14.58 16.20
C MET A 41 16.60 -14.24 17.24
N LEU A 42 16.24 -13.52 18.30
CA LEU A 42 17.15 -13.23 19.42
C LEU A 42 17.58 -14.50 20.17
N ILE A 43 16.66 -15.44 20.39
CA ILE A 43 16.95 -16.73 21.06
C ILE A 43 17.88 -17.59 20.20
N LEU A 44 17.69 -17.60 18.88
CA LEU A 44 18.47 -18.42 17.96
C LEU A 44 19.92 -17.94 17.80
N SER A 45 20.11 -16.65 17.54
CA SER A 45 21.46 -16.07 17.37
C SER A 45 21.44 -14.55 17.45
N VAL A 46 22.03 -14.01 18.49
CA VAL A 46 22.21 -12.56 18.67
C VAL A 46 23.12 -11.98 17.59
N SER A 47 24.12 -12.72 17.14
CA SER A 47 25.05 -12.27 16.08
C SER A 47 24.36 -12.07 14.74
N LEU A 48 23.50 -13.01 14.33
CA LEU A 48 22.71 -12.87 13.11
C LEU A 48 21.60 -11.82 13.27
N PHE A 49 21.10 -11.60 14.48
CA PHE A 49 20.08 -10.59 14.75
C PHE A 49 20.56 -9.17 14.40
N ALA A 50 21.87 -8.88 14.54
CA ALA A 50 22.43 -7.59 14.11
C ALA A 50 22.15 -7.31 12.61
N ILE A 51 22.15 -8.33 11.75
CA ILE A 51 21.81 -8.20 10.32
C ILE A 51 20.34 -7.80 10.17
N VAL A 52 19.45 -8.38 10.99
CA VAL A 52 18.02 -8.06 10.96
C VAL A 52 17.75 -6.63 11.42
N VAL A 53 18.52 -6.13 12.39
CA VAL A 53 18.43 -4.72 12.80
C VAL A 53 18.76 -3.80 11.62
N VAL A 54 19.86 -4.06 10.91
CA VAL A 54 20.23 -3.31 9.69
C VAL A 54 19.13 -3.42 8.63
N MET A 55 18.60 -4.62 8.41
CA MET A 55 17.46 -4.84 7.53
C MET A 55 16.26 -3.98 7.94
N GLY A 56 15.92 -3.96 9.23
CA GLY A 56 14.82 -3.18 9.76
C GLY A 56 14.96 -1.68 9.46
N PHE A 57 16.17 -1.12 9.64
CA PHE A 57 16.44 0.27 9.26
C PHE A 57 16.26 0.52 7.75
N VAL A 58 16.83 -0.33 6.90
CA VAL A 58 16.71 -0.18 5.45
C VAL A 58 15.25 -0.25 5.02
N VAL A 59 14.50 -1.22 5.54
CA VAL A 59 13.07 -1.38 5.28
C VAL A 59 12.29 -0.16 5.76
N PHE A 60 12.54 0.31 6.98
CA PHE A 60 11.87 1.50 7.54
C PHE A 60 12.06 2.73 6.66
N PHE A 61 13.28 3.02 6.24
CA PHE A 61 13.54 4.15 5.35
C PHE A 61 12.89 3.99 3.98
N THR A 62 12.90 2.77 3.43
CA THR A 62 12.25 2.45 2.15
C THR A 62 10.75 2.67 2.23
N VAL A 63 10.08 2.14 3.26
CA VAL A 63 8.65 2.31 3.50
C VAL A 63 8.29 3.77 3.69
N LYS A 64 9.05 4.51 4.51
CA LYS A 64 8.85 5.94 4.75
C LYS A 64 8.95 6.77 3.46
N PHE A 65 9.96 6.48 2.64
CA PHE A 65 10.20 7.23 1.39
C PHE A 65 9.13 6.95 0.34
N ILE A 66 8.83 5.67 0.10
CA ILE A 66 7.82 5.26 -0.90
C ILE A 66 6.42 5.65 -0.42
N GLY A 67 6.09 5.40 0.86
CA GLY A 67 4.79 5.72 1.44
C GLY A 67 4.46 7.21 1.35
N LYS A 68 5.44 8.09 1.64
CA LYS A 68 5.24 9.54 1.48
C LYS A 68 4.94 9.94 0.04
N LYS A 69 5.63 9.33 -0.95
CA LYS A 69 5.37 9.60 -2.37
C LYS A 69 4.04 9.00 -2.83
N SER A 70 3.72 7.78 -2.37
CA SER A 70 2.45 7.12 -2.65
C SER A 70 1.28 7.98 -2.16
N GLY A 71 1.24 8.38 -0.89
CA GLY A 71 0.17 9.21 -0.34
C GLY A 71 -0.06 10.52 -1.09
N LYS A 72 1.04 11.23 -1.45
CA LYS A 72 0.92 12.46 -2.26
C LYS A 72 0.30 12.21 -3.64
N ASN A 73 0.67 11.12 -4.31
CA ASN A 73 0.14 10.81 -5.64
C ASN A 73 -1.30 10.31 -5.57
N PHE A 74 -1.69 9.58 -4.50
CA PHE A 74 -3.09 9.21 -4.29
C PHE A 74 -3.99 10.41 -4.04
N ALA A 75 -3.57 11.37 -3.20
CA ALA A 75 -4.31 12.61 -3.01
C ALA A 75 -4.51 13.39 -4.32
N ARG A 76 -3.47 13.42 -5.19
CA ARG A 76 -3.59 14.01 -6.52
C ARG A 76 -4.56 13.24 -7.42
N GLN A 77 -4.53 11.91 -7.38
CA GLN A 77 -5.47 11.07 -8.13
C GLN A 77 -6.91 11.34 -7.68
N GLN A 78 -7.19 11.39 -6.39
CA GLN A 78 -8.53 11.68 -5.87
C GLN A 78 -9.05 13.05 -6.33
N LYS A 79 -8.17 14.07 -6.30
CA LYS A 79 -8.54 15.39 -6.83
C LYS A 79 -8.89 15.34 -8.33
N ALA A 80 -8.10 14.60 -9.12
CA ALA A 80 -8.35 14.47 -10.55
C ALA A 80 -9.65 13.68 -10.84
N VAL A 81 -9.96 12.63 -10.06
CA VAL A 81 -11.25 11.92 -10.14
C VAL A 81 -12.41 12.86 -9.85
N ALA A 82 -12.32 13.66 -8.79
CA ALA A 82 -13.37 14.62 -8.44
C ALA A 82 -13.60 15.64 -9.56
N SER A 83 -12.53 16.13 -10.22
CA SER A 83 -12.64 17.05 -11.35
C SER A 83 -13.31 16.41 -12.56
N VAL A 84 -12.97 15.16 -12.89
CA VAL A 84 -13.61 14.41 -14.00
C VAL A 84 -15.09 14.17 -13.70
N ASN A 85 -15.41 13.70 -12.47
CA ASN A 85 -16.80 13.43 -12.10
C ASN A 85 -17.65 14.70 -12.09
N GLY A 86 -17.12 15.81 -11.54
CA GLY A 86 -17.82 17.10 -11.54
C GLY A 86 -18.09 17.59 -12.96
N TYR A 87 -17.13 17.44 -13.88
CA TYR A 87 -17.34 17.80 -15.29
C TYR A 87 -18.40 16.92 -15.97
N ILE A 88 -18.39 15.60 -15.71
CA ILE A 88 -19.42 14.68 -16.23
C ILE A 88 -20.81 15.10 -15.73
N GLU A 89 -20.95 15.38 -14.44
CA GLU A 89 -22.22 15.81 -13.84
C GLU A 89 -22.73 17.11 -14.46
N GLU A 90 -21.84 18.11 -14.64
CA GLU A 90 -22.15 19.39 -15.28
C GLU A 90 -22.63 19.18 -16.74
N MET A 91 -21.91 18.37 -17.52
CA MET A 91 -22.26 18.09 -18.92
C MET A 91 -23.55 17.29 -19.03
N MET A 92 -23.82 16.35 -18.15
CA MET A 92 -25.08 15.61 -18.12
C MET A 92 -26.25 16.51 -17.75
N ALA A 93 -26.12 17.38 -16.76
CA ALA A 93 -27.14 18.35 -16.39
C ALA A 93 -27.38 19.36 -17.49
N GLY A 94 -26.33 19.83 -18.18
CA GLY A 94 -26.36 20.80 -19.28
C GLY A 94 -26.58 20.22 -20.66
N GLN A 95 -26.81 18.90 -20.82
CA GLN A 95 -26.84 18.22 -22.12
C GLN A 95 -27.73 18.89 -23.20
N LYS A 96 -28.89 19.40 -22.81
CA LYS A 96 -29.79 20.08 -23.71
C LYS A 96 -29.22 21.39 -24.28
N VAL A 97 -28.46 22.11 -23.42
CA VAL A 97 -27.79 23.36 -23.78
C VAL A 97 -26.62 23.08 -24.72
N VAL A 98 -25.78 22.10 -24.36
CA VAL A 98 -24.65 21.66 -25.19
C VAL A 98 -25.13 21.32 -26.61
N LYS A 99 -26.21 20.54 -26.74
CA LYS A 99 -26.81 20.20 -28.04
C LYS A 99 -27.41 21.39 -28.78
N ALA A 100 -28.10 22.28 -28.07
CA ALA A 100 -28.74 23.45 -28.69
C ALA A 100 -27.70 24.41 -29.32
N PHE A 101 -26.51 24.49 -28.76
CA PHE A 101 -25.42 25.33 -29.26
C PHE A 101 -24.34 24.56 -30.06
N ASN A 102 -24.56 23.27 -30.38
CA ASN A 102 -23.59 22.40 -31.07
C ASN A 102 -22.19 22.45 -30.45
N HIS A 103 -22.13 22.41 -29.12
CA HIS A 103 -20.89 22.58 -28.36
C HIS A 103 -20.27 21.23 -27.91
N GLU A 104 -20.65 20.12 -28.54
CA GLU A 104 -20.22 18.76 -28.18
C GLU A 104 -18.69 18.57 -28.36
N GLU A 105 -18.16 19.09 -29.48
CA GLU A 105 -16.73 18.92 -29.79
C GLU A 105 -15.80 19.63 -28.78
N GLU A 106 -16.15 20.84 -28.37
CA GLU A 106 -15.45 21.59 -27.35
C GLU A 106 -15.57 20.89 -25.97
N SER A 107 -16.77 20.40 -25.66
CA SER A 107 -17.00 19.65 -24.42
C SER A 107 -16.16 18.37 -24.38
N MET A 108 -16.03 17.66 -25.48
CA MET A 108 -15.17 16.48 -25.60
C MET A 108 -13.68 16.85 -25.41
N LYS A 109 -13.21 17.93 -26.03
CA LYS A 109 -11.83 18.40 -25.87
C LYS A 109 -11.52 18.77 -24.41
N ALA A 110 -12.45 19.45 -23.74
CA ALA A 110 -12.30 19.79 -22.32
C ALA A 110 -12.28 18.53 -21.43
N PHE A 111 -13.13 17.56 -21.71
CA PHE A 111 -13.12 16.26 -21.02
C PHE A 111 -11.79 15.54 -21.21
N ASP A 112 -11.24 15.50 -22.42
CA ASP A 112 -9.97 14.84 -22.72
C ASP A 112 -8.81 15.41 -21.91
N VAL A 113 -8.76 16.72 -21.70
CA VAL A 113 -7.74 17.37 -20.86
C VAL A 113 -7.82 16.85 -19.41
N LEU A 114 -9.03 16.81 -18.83
CA LEU A 114 -9.24 16.30 -17.48
C LEU A 114 -8.94 14.82 -17.38
N ASN A 115 -9.32 14.04 -18.37
CA ASN A 115 -9.09 12.60 -18.43
C ASN A 115 -7.58 12.27 -18.56
N ILE A 116 -6.82 13.04 -19.33
CA ILE A 116 -5.37 12.90 -19.43
C ILE A 116 -4.70 13.23 -18.09
N GLU A 117 -5.16 14.28 -17.40
CA GLU A 117 -4.65 14.60 -16.06
C GLU A 117 -4.95 13.48 -15.06
N PHE A 118 -6.17 12.97 -15.07
CA PHE A 118 -6.56 11.82 -14.23
C PHE A 118 -5.71 10.58 -14.56
N CYS A 119 -5.55 10.22 -15.83
CA CYS A 119 -4.74 9.09 -16.26
C CYS A 119 -3.29 9.22 -15.76
N SER A 120 -2.69 10.40 -15.91
CA SER A 120 -1.33 10.68 -15.42
C SER A 120 -1.22 10.56 -13.90
N ALA A 121 -2.20 11.09 -13.16
CA ALA A 121 -2.23 11.00 -11.70
C ALA A 121 -2.42 9.57 -11.22
N ALA A 122 -3.37 8.83 -11.82
CA ALA A 122 -3.66 7.44 -11.51
C ALA A 122 -2.46 6.52 -11.80
N THR A 123 -1.80 6.70 -12.95
CA THR A 123 -0.60 5.94 -13.31
C THR A 123 0.50 6.14 -12.27
N LYS A 124 0.78 7.38 -11.84
CA LYS A 124 1.79 7.65 -10.81
C LYS A 124 1.42 7.06 -9.46
N ALA A 125 0.17 7.21 -9.03
CA ALA A 125 -0.31 6.66 -7.77
C ALA A 125 -0.16 5.13 -7.74
N ASN A 126 -0.65 4.45 -8.78
CA ASN A 126 -0.57 3.00 -8.91
C ASN A 126 0.89 2.50 -9.03
N THR A 127 1.76 3.24 -9.72
CA THR A 127 3.20 2.88 -9.80
C THR A 127 3.82 2.85 -8.41
N TYR A 128 3.61 3.89 -7.58
CA TYR A 128 4.17 3.92 -6.22
C TYR A 128 3.52 2.92 -5.28
N ALA A 129 2.24 2.61 -5.46
CA ALA A 129 1.57 1.57 -4.67
C ALA A 129 2.12 0.16 -4.99
N ASN A 130 2.23 -0.16 -6.28
CA ASN A 130 2.58 -1.50 -6.72
C ASN A 130 4.08 -1.82 -6.66
N ILE A 131 4.97 -0.81 -6.65
CA ILE A 131 6.42 -1.05 -6.58
C ILE A 131 6.88 -1.51 -5.19
N MET A 132 6.08 -1.27 -4.15
CA MET A 132 6.43 -1.63 -2.77
C MET A 132 6.66 -3.14 -2.61
N GLY A 133 5.75 -3.97 -3.13
CA GLY A 133 5.86 -5.43 -3.06
C GLY A 133 7.16 -5.97 -3.66
N PRO A 134 7.47 -5.69 -4.93
CA PRO A 134 8.72 -6.10 -5.56
C PRO A 134 9.98 -5.61 -4.83
N ILE A 135 9.98 -4.38 -4.33
CA ILE A 135 11.13 -3.85 -3.57
C ILE A 135 11.34 -4.63 -2.27
N MET A 136 10.27 -4.88 -1.50
CA MET A 136 10.35 -5.65 -0.27
C MET A 136 10.82 -7.08 -0.52
N ASN A 137 10.32 -7.70 -1.58
CA ASN A 137 10.71 -9.06 -1.96
C ASN A 137 12.20 -9.14 -2.33
N ASN A 138 12.68 -8.24 -3.19
CA ASN A 138 14.10 -8.18 -3.57
C ASN A 138 15.00 -7.87 -2.37
N LEU A 139 14.57 -6.99 -1.48
CA LEU A 139 15.30 -6.66 -0.26
C LEU A 139 15.42 -7.89 0.66
N SER A 140 14.33 -8.65 0.80
CA SER A 140 14.33 -9.93 1.53
C SER A 140 15.33 -10.93 0.93
N HIS A 141 15.40 -11.07 -0.39
CA HIS A 141 16.36 -11.95 -1.04
C HIS A 141 17.82 -11.52 -0.83
N ILE A 142 18.09 -10.21 -0.86
CA ILE A 142 19.42 -9.66 -0.58
C ILE A 142 19.85 -10.01 0.86
N PHE A 143 19.00 -9.73 1.85
CA PHE A 143 19.31 -10.04 3.25
C PHE A 143 19.38 -11.53 3.52
N TYR A 144 18.55 -12.34 2.85
CA TYR A 144 18.66 -13.79 2.88
C TYR A 144 20.04 -14.25 2.41
N SER A 145 20.52 -13.75 1.28
CA SER A 145 21.83 -14.11 0.71
C SER A 145 22.99 -13.66 1.62
N ILE A 146 22.93 -12.44 2.13
CA ILE A 146 23.95 -11.92 3.09
C ILE A 146 23.98 -12.79 4.34
N THR A 147 22.83 -13.11 4.92
CA THR A 147 22.75 -13.93 6.12
C THR A 147 23.25 -15.35 5.88
N THR A 148 22.93 -15.95 4.74
CA THR A 148 23.44 -17.28 4.38
C THR A 148 24.96 -17.26 4.28
N THR A 149 25.54 -16.29 3.57
CA THR A 149 26.99 -16.17 3.42
C THR A 149 27.70 -15.97 4.75
N LEU A 150 27.24 -15.05 5.57
CA LEU A 150 27.82 -14.77 6.88
C LEU A 150 27.60 -15.93 7.88
N GLY A 151 26.46 -16.62 7.80
CA GLY A 151 26.19 -17.81 8.60
C GLY A 151 27.13 -18.97 8.29
N VAL A 152 27.42 -19.21 7.02
CA VAL A 152 28.37 -20.25 6.58
C VAL A 152 29.81 -19.88 6.91
N LEU A 153 30.17 -18.60 6.90
CA LEU A 153 31.51 -18.11 7.24
C LEU A 153 31.83 -18.18 8.74
N GLY A 154 30.94 -18.73 9.57
CA GLY A 154 31.24 -19.08 10.97
C GLY A 154 30.52 -18.23 12.02
N LEU A 155 29.54 -17.40 11.67
CA LEU A 155 28.71 -16.72 12.66
C LEU A 155 27.73 -17.67 13.38
N VAL A 156 27.53 -18.88 12.85
CA VAL A 156 26.65 -19.90 13.43
C VAL A 156 27.29 -21.28 13.39
N THR A 157 27.26 -21.96 14.53
CA THR A 157 27.87 -23.29 14.73
C THR A 157 26.96 -24.44 14.21
N SER A 158 25.67 -24.18 13.95
CA SER A 158 24.70 -25.23 13.57
C SER A 158 23.92 -24.84 12.33
N GLY A 159 23.95 -25.71 11.33
CA GLY A 159 23.17 -25.52 10.07
C GLY A 159 21.66 -25.44 10.30
N SER A 160 21.12 -26.12 11.32
CA SER A 160 19.69 -26.06 11.67
C SER A 160 19.27 -24.68 12.18
N VAL A 161 20.11 -24.03 12.98
CA VAL A 161 19.88 -22.66 13.45
C VAL A 161 19.88 -21.68 12.27
N LEU A 162 20.81 -21.85 11.32
CA LEU A 162 20.87 -21.02 10.12
C LEU A 162 19.59 -21.15 9.28
N ILE A 163 19.13 -22.38 9.02
CA ILE A 163 17.91 -22.61 8.25
C ILE A 163 16.70 -21.99 8.93
N ALA A 164 16.53 -22.18 10.25
CA ALA A 164 15.45 -21.57 11.00
C ALA A 164 15.51 -20.04 10.94
N PHE A 165 16.70 -19.46 11.08
CA PHE A 165 16.91 -18.03 11.02
C PHE A 165 16.56 -17.43 9.64
N LEU A 166 16.93 -18.12 8.56
CA LEU A 166 16.58 -17.72 7.18
C LEU A 166 15.08 -17.73 6.93
N GLN A 167 14.34 -18.67 7.55
CA GLN A 167 12.88 -18.68 7.53
C GLN A 167 12.30 -17.45 8.22
N TYR A 168 12.85 -17.07 9.37
CA TYR A 168 12.40 -15.87 10.09
C TYR A 168 12.71 -14.58 9.34
N ILE A 169 13.80 -14.47 8.57
CA ILE A 169 14.08 -13.30 7.73
C ILE A 169 12.96 -13.11 6.68
N ARG A 170 12.52 -14.19 6.03
CA ARG A 170 11.41 -14.12 5.07
C ARG A 170 10.12 -13.68 5.73
N GLN A 171 9.75 -14.33 6.84
CA GLN A 171 8.55 -13.98 7.57
C GLN A 171 8.58 -12.53 8.08
N PHE A 172 9.72 -12.05 8.56
CA PHE A 172 9.91 -10.66 8.99
C PHE A 172 9.61 -9.67 7.86
N ALA A 173 10.20 -9.90 6.67
CA ALA A 173 9.96 -9.05 5.51
C ALA A 173 8.50 -9.07 5.05
N GLU A 174 7.85 -10.25 5.06
CA GLU A 174 6.43 -10.41 4.72
C GLU A 174 5.53 -9.66 5.70
N ARG A 175 5.76 -9.77 7.01
CA ARG A 175 4.96 -9.07 8.03
C ARG A 175 5.10 -7.56 7.93
N ILE A 176 6.29 -7.04 7.69
CA ILE A 176 6.49 -5.60 7.48
C ILE A 176 5.78 -5.13 6.19
N SER A 177 5.86 -5.91 5.12
CA SER A 177 5.14 -5.61 3.88
C SER A 177 3.63 -5.55 4.09
N GLN A 178 3.06 -6.52 4.83
CA GLN A 178 1.65 -6.56 5.18
C GLN A 178 1.22 -5.34 6.02
N ILE A 179 1.99 -5.01 7.06
CA ILE A 179 1.73 -3.81 7.87
C ILE A 179 1.75 -2.55 7.01
N SER A 180 2.73 -2.43 6.12
CA SER A 180 2.86 -1.26 5.22
C SER A 180 1.69 -1.14 4.25
N GLN A 181 1.19 -2.26 3.72
CA GLN A 181 0.01 -2.28 2.84
C GLN A 181 -1.26 -1.86 3.60
N GLN A 182 -1.44 -2.35 4.82
CA GLN A 182 -2.57 -1.96 5.67
C GLN A 182 -2.55 -0.47 6.02
N PHE A 183 -1.36 0.09 6.31
CA PHE A 183 -1.21 1.53 6.53
C PHE A 183 -1.62 2.35 5.30
N ASN A 184 -1.20 1.95 4.11
CA ASN A 184 -1.60 2.63 2.87
C ASN A 184 -3.12 2.55 2.65
N PHE A 185 -3.74 1.42 2.97
CA PHE A 185 -5.18 1.23 2.85
C PHE A 185 -5.97 2.12 3.83
N VAL A 186 -5.52 2.22 5.08
CA VAL A 186 -6.12 3.13 6.09
C VAL A 186 -5.98 4.59 5.67
N LEU A 187 -4.82 4.99 5.12
CA LEU A 187 -4.62 6.35 4.62
C LEU A 187 -5.53 6.67 3.43
N LEU A 188 -5.79 5.70 2.55
CA LEU A 188 -6.73 5.84 1.44
C LEU A 188 -8.16 6.01 1.94
N ALA A 189 -8.59 5.22 2.91
CA ALA A 189 -9.91 5.32 3.52
C ALA A 189 -10.12 6.67 4.21
N LEU A 190 -9.11 7.18 4.92
CA LEU A 190 -9.14 8.50 5.56
C LEU A 190 -9.10 9.66 4.56
N ALA A 191 -8.55 9.47 3.37
CA ALA A 191 -8.49 10.51 2.34
C ALA A 191 -9.76 10.51 1.45
N GLY A 192 -10.56 9.46 1.50
CA GLY A 192 -11.83 9.33 0.76
C GLY A 192 -13.07 9.66 1.61
N ALA A 193 -12.92 9.80 2.93
CA ALA A 193 -13.96 10.26 3.86
C ALA A 193 -13.92 11.79 4.03
#